data_8ac2f726d30b125aeb9ab10a036a3775
#
_entry.id   8ac2f726d30b125aeb9ab10a036a3775
#
_cell.length_a   1.000
_cell.length_b   1.000
_cell.length_c   1.000
_cell.angle_alpha   90.00
_cell.angle_beta   90.00
_cell.angle_gamma   90.00
#
_symmetry.space_group_name_H-M   'P 1'
#
loop_
_entity.id
_entity.type
_entity.pdbx_description
1 polymer ?
#
loop_
_entity_poly.entity_id
_entity_poly.type
_entity_poly.pdbx_seq_one_letter_code
_entity_poly.pdbx_strand_id
1 'polypeptide(L)'
;MEHKNHGSTLHNHGTHNHANMKNEINVLVNYEGNLLTIDLKDQNGSAPELEVSHEKILHLAIASSDLEQYYHLHPVDKGDGVFQLEISLKEDLYKVFVDISPINLGYQIKPIDLHVGHAHQQGQVDLQPDTSFQKTIDNITVELQIDSLVVNKPTTLTYQISGGKPEPYLGALGHVVII
;
A
#
# COMPACT_ATOMS: atom_id res chain seq x y z
N MET A 1 -42.53 18.23 10.43
CA MET A 1 -41.38 17.96 9.52
C MET A 1 -40.26 17.39 10.38
N GLU A 2 -40.15 16.08 10.36
CA GLU A 2 -39.14 15.37 11.17
C GLU A 2 -37.85 15.25 10.37
N HIS A 3 -36.78 15.81 10.89
CA HIS A 3 -35.44 15.62 10.37
C HIS A 3 -34.88 14.24 10.85
N LYS A 4 -34.80 13.29 9.94
CA LYS A 4 -34.13 12.03 10.19
C LYS A 4 -32.61 12.26 10.22
N ASN A 5 -32.06 12.07 11.41
CA ASN A 5 -30.62 12.08 11.67
C ASN A 5 -30.00 10.79 11.08
N HIS A 6 -29.17 10.89 10.05
CA HIS A 6 -28.39 9.76 9.55
C HIS A 6 -27.20 9.57 10.47
N GLY A 7 -27.29 8.54 11.31
CA GLY A 7 -26.19 8.11 12.15
C GLY A 7 -24.99 7.66 11.31
N SER A 8 -23.84 8.28 11.52
CA SER A 8 -22.56 7.82 11.04
C SER A 8 -22.20 6.50 11.74
N THR A 9 -22.15 5.42 11.00
CA THR A 9 -21.56 4.16 11.47
C THR A 9 -20.05 4.36 11.60
N LEU A 10 -19.59 4.50 12.83
CA LEU A 10 -18.19 4.41 13.17
C LEU A 10 -17.72 2.97 12.89
N HIS A 11 -17.00 2.76 11.83
CA HIS A 11 -16.27 1.52 11.63
C HIS A 11 -15.18 1.42 12.72
N ASN A 12 -15.41 0.54 13.67
CA ASN A 12 -14.47 0.24 14.74
C ASN A 12 -13.32 -0.58 14.10
N HIS A 13 -12.25 0.10 13.69
CA HIS A 13 -11.01 -0.57 13.33
C HIS A 13 -10.43 -1.19 14.60
N GLY A 14 -10.58 -2.50 14.72
CA GLY A 14 -10.00 -3.25 15.82
C GLY A 14 -8.52 -2.91 15.93
N THR A 15 -8.09 -2.54 17.13
CA THR A 15 -6.68 -2.36 17.47
C THR A 15 -5.98 -3.69 17.32
N HIS A 16 -5.42 -3.96 16.14
CA HIS A 16 -4.53 -5.09 15.93
C HIS A 16 -3.24 -4.80 16.70
N ASN A 17 -3.02 -5.59 17.72
CA ASN A 17 -1.81 -5.53 18.55
C ASN A 17 -0.65 -6.14 17.73
N HIS A 18 0.04 -5.33 16.93
CA HIS A 18 1.12 -5.76 16.02
C HIS A 18 2.44 -6.15 16.72
N ALA A 19 2.49 -6.10 18.05
CA ALA A 19 3.75 -6.17 18.78
C ALA A 19 4.46 -7.54 18.77
N ASN A 20 3.82 -8.66 18.34
CA ASN A 20 4.42 -9.99 18.33
C ASN A 20 3.77 -10.99 17.36
N MET A 21 3.20 -10.54 16.25
CA MET A 21 2.67 -11.49 15.26
C MET A 21 3.82 -12.17 14.54
N LYS A 22 3.92 -13.48 14.69
CA LYS A 22 4.86 -14.30 13.92
C LYS A 22 4.43 -14.23 12.45
N ASN A 23 5.35 -13.87 11.57
CA ASN A 23 5.07 -13.91 10.15
C ASN A 23 5.07 -15.38 9.67
N GLU A 24 3.92 -15.88 9.23
CA GLU A 24 3.72 -17.27 8.82
C GLU A 24 3.57 -17.43 7.31
N ILE A 25 3.65 -16.31 6.57
CA ILE A 25 3.57 -16.28 5.11
C ILE A 25 4.92 -15.89 4.53
N ASN A 26 5.41 -16.69 3.60
CA ASN A 26 6.53 -16.37 2.74
C ASN A 26 5.99 -15.68 1.49
N VAL A 27 6.58 -14.55 1.14
CA VAL A 27 6.26 -13.76 -0.05
C VAL A 27 7.48 -13.73 -0.95
N LEU A 28 7.34 -14.25 -2.16
CA LEU A 28 8.34 -14.13 -3.21
C LEU A 28 7.82 -13.20 -4.30
N VAL A 29 8.63 -12.21 -4.67
CA VAL A 29 8.34 -11.29 -5.77
C VAL A 29 9.37 -11.49 -6.86
N ASN A 30 8.91 -11.71 -8.09
CA ASN A 30 9.74 -11.81 -9.28
C ASN A 30 9.24 -10.86 -10.37
N TYR A 31 10.17 -10.25 -11.11
CA TYR A 31 9.85 -9.38 -12.23
C TYR A 31 10.70 -9.76 -13.44
N GLU A 32 10.04 -10.19 -14.49
CA GLU A 32 10.71 -10.62 -15.73
C GLU A 32 9.86 -10.25 -16.95
N GLY A 33 10.46 -9.63 -17.94
CA GLY A 33 9.78 -9.29 -19.20
C GLY A 33 8.50 -8.46 -19.04
N ASN A 34 8.49 -7.50 -18.12
CA ASN A 34 7.33 -6.68 -17.75
C ASN A 34 6.21 -7.44 -16.99
N LEU A 35 6.43 -8.69 -16.60
CA LEU A 35 5.51 -9.45 -15.77
C LEU A 35 6.01 -9.46 -14.33
N LEU A 36 5.23 -8.89 -13.41
CA LEU A 36 5.42 -9.03 -11.98
C LEU A 36 4.62 -10.23 -11.49
N THR A 37 5.29 -11.14 -10.79
CA THR A 37 4.69 -12.32 -10.17
C THR A 37 4.95 -12.28 -8.69
N ILE A 38 3.90 -12.51 -7.90
CA ILE A 38 3.93 -12.66 -6.45
C ILE A 38 3.51 -14.08 -6.13
N ASP A 39 4.30 -14.82 -5.36
CA ASP A 39 4.00 -16.17 -4.88
C ASP A 39 3.91 -16.15 -3.36
N LEU A 40 2.76 -16.55 -2.83
CA LEU A 40 2.44 -16.60 -1.41
C LEU A 40 2.37 -18.04 -0.95
N LYS A 41 3.20 -18.40 0.03
CA LYS A 41 3.18 -19.74 0.64
C LYS A 41 3.19 -19.65 2.16
N ASP A 42 2.40 -20.50 2.81
CA ASP A 42 2.50 -20.72 4.24
C ASP A 42 3.77 -21.53 4.60
N GLN A 43 3.94 -21.83 5.88
CA GLN A 43 5.09 -22.62 6.37
C GLN A 43 5.10 -24.07 5.88
N ASN A 44 3.98 -24.58 5.36
CA ASN A 44 3.84 -25.94 4.80
C ASN A 44 4.01 -25.92 3.27
N GLY A 45 4.24 -24.76 2.66
CA GLY A 45 4.34 -24.60 1.21
C GLY A 45 2.99 -24.56 0.50
N SER A 46 1.89 -24.39 1.24
CA SER A 46 0.54 -24.26 0.68
C SER A 46 0.17 -22.80 0.44
N ALA A 47 -0.73 -22.55 -0.51
CA ALA A 47 -1.30 -21.23 -0.69
C ALA A 47 -2.14 -20.81 0.53
N PRO A 48 -1.95 -19.62 1.10
CA PRO A 48 -2.80 -19.15 2.18
C PRO A 48 -4.21 -18.81 1.68
N GLU A 49 -5.21 -19.04 2.52
CA GLU A 49 -6.54 -18.45 2.32
C GLU A 49 -6.49 -16.97 2.70
N LEU A 50 -7.05 -16.10 1.86
CA LEU A 50 -7.02 -14.66 2.04
C LEU A 50 -8.44 -14.09 2.13
N GLU A 51 -8.62 -13.12 3.01
CA GLU A 51 -9.83 -12.29 3.05
C GLU A 51 -9.75 -11.12 2.07
N VAL A 52 -10.91 -10.69 1.57
CA VAL A 52 -11.03 -9.46 0.79
C VAL A 52 -10.94 -8.26 1.73
N SER A 53 -9.98 -7.39 1.50
CA SER A 53 -9.85 -6.10 2.17
C SER A 53 -9.97 -4.98 1.14
N HIS A 54 -10.80 -3.95 1.40
CA HIS A 54 -11.00 -2.84 0.47
C HIS A 54 -11.26 -3.29 -0.98
N GLU A 55 -12.21 -4.24 -1.14
CA GLU A 55 -12.66 -4.80 -2.42
C GLU A 55 -11.63 -5.62 -3.20
N LYS A 56 -10.44 -5.84 -2.64
CA LYS A 56 -9.37 -6.65 -3.27
C LYS A 56 -8.80 -7.67 -2.30
N ILE A 57 -8.31 -8.77 -2.86
CA ILE A 57 -7.63 -9.84 -2.08
C ILE A 57 -6.18 -9.44 -1.76
N LEU A 58 -5.54 -8.68 -2.67
CA LEU A 58 -4.16 -8.25 -2.54
C LEU A 58 -4.03 -6.80 -3.02
N HIS A 59 -3.41 -5.97 -2.19
CA HIS A 59 -2.93 -4.64 -2.55
C HIS A 59 -1.42 -4.64 -2.68
N LEU A 60 -0.92 -4.01 -3.72
CA LEU A 60 0.49 -3.94 -4.01
C LEU A 60 0.92 -2.48 -4.08
N ALA A 61 1.86 -2.08 -3.23
CA ALA A 61 2.54 -0.80 -3.37
C ALA A 61 3.98 -1.04 -3.83
N ILE A 62 4.43 -0.25 -4.79
CA ILE A 62 5.81 -0.27 -5.29
C ILE A 62 6.32 1.18 -5.27
N ALA A 63 7.47 1.41 -4.64
CA ALA A 63 8.11 2.71 -4.62
C ALA A 63 9.58 2.60 -5.06
N SER A 64 10.04 3.51 -5.90
CA SER A 64 11.45 3.62 -6.24
C SER A 64 12.27 4.10 -5.03
N SER A 65 13.58 3.86 -5.05
CA SER A 65 14.46 4.21 -3.93
C SER A 65 14.54 5.72 -3.67
N ASP A 66 14.30 6.53 -4.71
CA ASP A 66 14.25 7.99 -4.65
C ASP A 66 12.85 8.55 -4.36
N LEU A 67 11.81 7.68 -4.22
CA LEU A 67 10.40 8.00 -4.03
C LEU A 67 9.76 8.81 -5.19
N GLU A 68 10.42 8.92 -6.35
CA GLU A 68 9.88 9.62 -7.52
C GLU A 68 8.85 8.77 -8.29
N GLN A 69 8.89 7.45 -8.13
CA GLN A 69 7.95 6.52 -8.75
C GLN A 69 7.19 5.77 -7.66
N TYR A 70 5.87 5.86 -7.73
CA TYR A 70 4.97 5.15 -6.84
C TYR A 70 3.84 4.52 -7.62
N TYR A 71 3.55 3.26 -7.32
CA TYR A 71 2.47 2.50 -7.92
C TYR A 71 1.64 1.85 -6.82
N HIS A 72 0.30 1.98 -6.92
CA HIS A 72 -0.66 1.23 -6.11
C HIS A 72 -1.49 0.35 -7.04
N LEU A 73 -1.36 -0.95 -6.93
CA LEU A 73 -1.79 -1.91 -7.95
C LEU A 73 -2.53 -3.09 -7.30
N HIS A 74 -3.31 -3.78 -8.13
CA HIS A 74 -4.08 -4.95 -7.70
C HIS A 74 -3.82 -6.10 -8.69
N PRO A 75 -2.81 -6.94 -8.43
CA PRO A 75 -2.48 -8.09 -9.26
C PRO A 75 -3.64 -9.09 -9.37
N VAL A 76 -3.71 -9.80 -10.47
CA VAL A 76 -4.74 -10.80 -10.73
C VAL A 76 -4.35 -12.12 -10.09
N ASP A 77 -5.26 -12.71 -9.33
CA ASP A 77 -5.13 -14.05 -8.77
C ASP A 77 -5.10 -15.10 -9.89
N LYS A 78 -4.08 -15.95 -9.89
CA LYS A 78 -3.88 -17.06 -10.82
C LYS A 78 -4.13 -18.42 -10.19
N GLY A 79 -4.49 -18.44 -8.91
CA GLY A 79 -4.62 -19.65 -8.11
C GLY A 79 -3.32 -20.05 -7.41
N ASP A 80 -3.43 -20.99 -6.48
CA ASP A 80 -2.31 -21.56 -5.72
C ASP A 80 -1.39 -20.53 -5.04
N GLY A 81 -1.95 -19.35 -4.66
CA GLY A 81 -1.21 -18.26 -4.02
C GLY A 81 -0.39 -17.43 -4.99
N VAL A 82 -0.55 -17.62 -6.30
CA VAL A 82 0.16 -16.86 -7.33
C VAL A 82 -0.69 -15.68 -7.81
N PHE A 83 -0.10 -14.49 -7.80
CA PHE A 83 -0.69 -13.26 -8.31
C PHE A 83 0.21 -12.65 -9.38
N GLN A 84 -0.39 -12.13 -10.44
CA GLN A 84 0.35 -11.58 -11.57
C GLN A 84 -0.19 -10.24 -12.04
N LEU A 85 0.71 -9.39 -12.52
CA LEU A 85 0.42 -8.10 -13.11
C LEU A 85 1.43 -7.78 -14.20
N GLU A 86 0.95 -7.32 -15.36
CA GLU A 86 1.80 -6.72 -16.39
C GLU A 86 2.03 -5.24 -16.06
N ILE A 87 3.30 -4.85 -15.92
CA ILE A 87 3.71 -3.47 -15.64
C ILE A 87 5.10 -3.23 -16.22
N SER A 88 5.30 -2.07 -16.83
CA SER A 88 6.63 -1.63 -17.28
C SER A 88 7.26 -0.75 -16.22
N LEU A 89 8.21 -1.30 -15.49
CA LEU A 89 9.04 -0.55 -14.54
C LEU A 89 10.31 -0.04 -15.24
N LYS A 90 10.74 1.15 -14.91
CA LYS A 90 12.03 1.69 -15.35
C LYS A 90 13.15 0.94 -14.61
N GLU A 91 14.36 0.99 -15.16
CA GLU A 91 15.55 0.49 -14.45
C GLU A 91 15.76 1.29 -13.16
N ASP A 92 15.60 0.63 -12.02
CA ASP A 92 15.78 1.22 -10.69
C ASP A 92 15.79 0.15 -9.61
N LEU A 93 16.03 0.59 -8.37
CA LEU A 93 15.82 -0.17 -7.15
C LEU A 93 14.45 0.20 -6.58
N TYR A 94 13.63 -0.80 -6.32
CA TYR A 94 12.29 -0.63 -5.78
C TYR A 94 12.14 -1.32 -4.44
N LYS A 95 11.26 -0.79 -3.60
CA LYS A 95 10.65 -1.47 -2.47
C LYS A 95 9.24 -1.89 -2.85
N VAL A 96 8.96 -3.17 -2.69
CA VAL A 96 7.65 -3.76 -2.94
C VAL A 96 7.00 -4.11 -1.62
N PHE A 97 5.77 -3.68 -1.44
CA PHE A 97 4.95 -3.95 -0.26
C PHE A 97 3.73 -4.73 -0.70
N VAL A 98 3.60 -5.95 -0.21
CA VAL A 98 2.47 -6.83 -0.48
C VAL A 98 1.55 -6.76 0.74
N ASP A 99 0.34 -6.25 0.57
CA ASP A 99 -0.65 -6.12 1.62
C ASP A 99 -1.77 -7.13 1.39
N ILE A 100 -1.90 -8.06 2.33
CA ILE A 100 -2.85 -9.18 2.33
C ILE A 100 -3.40 -9.41 3.74
N SER A 101 -4.58 -10.01 3.82
CA SER A 101 -5.20 -10.43 5.07
C SER A 101 -5.37 -11.95 5.10
N PRO A 102 -4.35 -12.74 5.52
CA PRO A 102 -4.46 -14.19 5.60
C PRO A 102 -5.41 -14.62 6.70
N ILE A 103 -6.26 -15.63 6.41
CA ILE A 103 -7.19 -16.20 7.37
C ILE A 103 -6.42 -17.11 8.34
N ASN A 104 -6.54 -16.84 9.64
CA ASN A 104 -5.94 -17.63 10.73
C ASN A 104 -4.39 -17.74 10.71
N LEU A 105 -3.70 -16.92 9.92
CA LEU A 105 -2.24 -16.88 9.85
C LEU A 105 -1.73 -15.48 10.17
N GLY A 106 -0.60 -15.40 10.86
CA GLY A 106 0.07 -14.15 11.12
C GLY A 106 0.81 -13.63 9.89
N TYR A 107 0.59 -12.36 9.56
CA TYR A 107 1.32 -11.69 8.48
C TYR A 107 1.68 -10.26 8.87
N GLN A 108 2.88 -9.85 8.53
CA GLN A 108 3.34 -8.49 8.68
C GLN A 108 3.94 -8.02 7.35
N ILE A 109 3.44 -6.92 6.84
CA ILE A 109 3.97 -6.27 5.65
C ILE A 109 5.43 -5.88 5.90
N LYS A 110 6.32 -6.33 5.02
CA LYS A 110 7.74 -5.95 5.01
C LYS A 110 8.14 -5.53 3.62
N PRO A 111 9.00 -4.51 3.48
CA PRO A 111 9.53 -4.14 2.19
C PRO A 111 10.37 -5.28 1.60
N ILE A 112 10.13 -5.58 0.33
CA ILE A 112 10.88 -6.56 -0.46
C ILE A 112 11.66 -5.76 -1.50
N ASP A 113 12.96 -6.02 -1.57
CA ASP A 113 13.82 -5.38 -2.57
C ASP A 113 13.58 -5.99 -3.95
N LEU A 114 13.33 -5.12 -4.93
CA LEU A 114 13.18 -5.50 -6.33
C LEU A 114 14.16 -4.67 -7.17
N HIS A 115 15.06 -5.37 -7.87
CA HIS A 115 16.03 -4.76 -8.78
C HIS A 115 15.53 -4.92 -10.21
N VAL A 116 15.37 -3.81 -10.93
CA VAL A 116 14.95 -3.79 -12.31
C VAL A 116 16.10 -3.32 -13.19
N GLY A 117 16.48 -4.14 -14.18
CA GLY A 117 17.57 -3.84 -15.08
C GLY A 117 18.95 -3.98 -14.43
N HIS A 118 19.87 -3.15 -14.85
CA HIS A 118 21.27 -3.11 -14.37
C HIS A 118 21.47 -2.01 -13.31
N ALA A 119 20.40 -1.57 -12.64
CA ALA A 119 20.51 -0.59 -11.58
C ALA A 119 21.49 -1.13 -10.51
N HIS A 120 22.71 -0.66 -10.56
CA HIS A 120 23.66 -0.86 -9.47
C HIS A 120 23.16 -0.06 -8.27
N GLN A 121 23.50 -0.52 -7.05
CA GLN A 121 23.29 0.30 -5.85
C GLN A 121 23.88 1.69 -6.11
N GLN A 122 23.03 2.61 -6.57
CA GLN A 122 23.39 4.01 -6.57
C GLN A 122 23.64 4.36 -5.10
N GLY A 123 24.67 5.15 -4.86
CA GLY A 123 24.99 5.59 -3.52
C GLY A 123 23.74 6.14 -2.83
N GLN A 124 23.74 6.12 -1.51
CA GLN A 124 22.62 6.54 -0.67
C GLN A 124 21.85 7.70 -1.30
N VAL A 125 20.59 7.46 -1.67
CA VAL A 125 19.72 8.51 -2.21
C VAL A 125 19.51 9.55 -1.11
N ASP A 126 19.88 10.79 -1.37
CA ASP A 126 19.71 11.89 -0.43
C ASP A 126 18.26 12.42 -0.53
N LEU A 127 17.36 11.75 0.20
CA LEU A 127 15.96 12.17 0.27
C LEU A 127 15.87 13.50 1.03
N GLN A 128 15.31 14.50 0.38
CA GLN A 128 15.05 15.79 1.00
C GLN A 128 13.61 15.88 1.49
N PRO A 129 13.37 16.30 2.75
CA PRO A 129 12.01 16.49 3.23
C PRO A 129 11.26 17.53 2.41
N ASP A 130 10.00 17.27 2.11
CA ASP A 130 9.13 18.28 1.51
C ASP A 130 9.00 19.49 2.43
N THR A 131 9.14 20.68 1.85
CA THR A 131 8.95 21.97 2.53
C THR A 131 7.52 22.49 2.43
N SER A 132 6.69 21.84 1.59
CA SER A 132 5.30 22.16 1.38
C SER A 132 4.47 20.87 1.36
N PHE A 133 3.42 20.85 2.17
CA PHE A 133 2.44 19.76 2.18
C PHE A 133 1.28 20.00 1.21
N GLN A 134 1.48 20.83 0.19
CA GLN A 134 0.50 21.12 -0.84
C GLN A 134 1.05 20.67 -2.20
N LYS A 135 0.24 19.93 -2.96
CA LYS A 135 0.57 19.48 -4.31
C LYS A 135 -0.59 19.75 -5.26
N THR A 136 -0.28 20.28 -6.44
CA THR A 136 -1.26 20.53 -7.49
C THR A 136 -0.92 19.68 -8.70
N ILE A 137 -1.89 18.91 -9.17
CA ILE A 137 -1.78 18.09 -10.40
C ILE A 137 -2.99 18.46 -11.26
N ASP A 138 -2.72 18.86 -12.48
CA ASP A 138 -3.70 19.47 -13.40
C ASP A 138 -4.39 20.67 -12.73
N ASN A 139 -5.63 20.62 -12.37
CA ASN A 139 -6.33 21.70 -11.68
C ASN A 139 -6.78 21.30 -10.26
N ILE A 140 -6.30 20.15 -9.78
CA ILE A 140 -6.66 19.64 -8.47
C ILE A 140 -5.52 19.91 -7.50
N THR A 141 -5.82 20.58 -6.41
CA THR A 141 -4.87 20.83 -5.32
C THR A 141 -5.25 20.00 -4.12
N VAL A 142 -4.28 19.28 -3.58
CA VAL A 142 -4.39 18.55 -2.33
C VAL A 142 -3.45 19.17 -1.31
N GLU A 143 -3.97 19.51 -0.15
CA GLU A 143 -3.21 20.00 1.00
C GLU A 143 -3.32 18.99 2.13
N LEU A 144 -2.18 18.58 2.70
CA LEU A 144 -2.10 17.72 3.88
C LEU A 144 -1.80 18.55 5.12
N GLN A 145 -2.63 18.40 6.13
CA GLN A 145 -2.40 18.94 7.47
C GLN A 145 -2.15 17.78 8.44
N ILE A 146 -1.11 17.90 9.25
CA ILE A 146 -0.68 16.91 10.23
C ILE A 146 -0.75 17.57 11.61
N ASP A 147 -1.55 17.02 12.54
CA ASP A 147 -1.70 17.60 13.87
C ASP A 147 -0.38 17.59 14.66
N SER A 148 0.20 16.40 14.82
CA SER A 148 1.49 16.25 15.49
C SER A 148 2.06 14.85 15.24
N LEU A 149 3.38 14.74 15.11
CA LEU A 149 4.08 13.47 15.00
C LEU A 149 4.76 13.16 16.35
N VAL A 150 4.10 12.37 17.18
CA VAL A 150 4.63 11.91 18.46
C VAL A 150 4.66 10.39 18.48
N VAL A 151 5.82 9.82 18.80
CA VAL A 151 6.00 8.36 18.86
C VAL A 151 4.98 7.72 19.80
N ASN A 152 4.36 6.63 19.34
CA ASN A 152 3.32 5.88 20.05
C ASN A 152 2.04 6.68 20.40
N LYS A 153 1.77 7.75 19.67
CA LYS A 153 0.48 8.45 19.78
C LYS A 153 -0.22 8.47 18.43
N PRO A 154 -1.54 8.33 18.39
CA PRO A 154 -2.32 8.57 17.18
C PRO A 154 -2.11 9.99 16.69
N THR A 155 -2.04 10.15 15.37
CA THR A 155 -2.04 11.46 14.71
C THR A 155 -3.16 11.52 13.69
N THR A 156 -3.68 12.72 13.45
CA THR A 156 -4.70 12.98 12.41
C THR A 156 -4.02 13.56 11.20
N LEU A 157 -4.25 12.91 10.04
CA LEU A 157 -3.88 13.42 8.73
C LEU A 157 -5.16 13.97 8.08
N THR A 158 -5.21 15.28 7.82
CA THR A 158 -6.35 15.92 7.19
C THR A 158 -5.99 16.34 5.77
N TYR A 159 -6.71 15.81 4.79
CA TYR A 159 -6.53 16.16 3.39
C TYR A 159 -7.62 17.14 2.95
N GLN A 160 -7.23 18.30 2.45
CA GLN A 160 -8.15 19.27 1.84
C GLN A 160 -7.95 19.22 0.33
N ILE A 161 -9.05 19.02 -0.40
CA ILE A 161 -9.03 18.91 -1.87
C ILE A 161 -9.79 20.08 -2.45
N SER A 162 -9.19 20.79 -3.39
CA SER A 162 -9.79 21.89 -4.14
C SER A 162 -9.56 21.72 -5.65
N GLY A 163 -10.38 22.36 -6.46
CA GLY A 163 -10.35 22.22 -7.93
C GLY A 163 -11.11 21.01 -8.48
N GLY A 164 -11.58 20.11 -7.61
CA GLY A 164 -12.35 18.93 -7.98
C GLY A 164 -13.11 18.34 -6.79
N LYS A 165 -14.01 17.41 -7.08
CA LYS A 165 -14.73 16.63 -6.08
C LYS A 165 -14.22 15.19 -6.13
N PRO A 166 -13.71 14.63 -5.02
CA PRO A 166 -13.29 13.23 -5.00
C PRO A 166 -14.49 12.30 -5.19
N GLU A 167 -14.31 11.24 -5.93
CA GLU A 167 -15.24 10.13 -6.07
C GLU A 167 -14.73 8.91 -5.30
N PRO A 168 -15.63 8.08 -4.74
CA PRO A 168 -15.19 6.86 -4.08
C PRO A 168 -14.45 5.91 -5.04
N TYR A 169 -13.33 5.39 -4.56
CA TYR A 169 -12.56 4.34 -5.23
C TYR A 169 -12.26 3.25 -4.20
N LEU A 170 -12.56 2.00 -4.51
CA LEU A 170 -12.42 0.85 -3.60
C LEU A 170 -13.00 1.13 -2.19
N GLY A 171 -14.23 1.67 -2.15
CA GLY A 171 -14.95 1.91 -0.91
C GLY A 171 -14.52 3.13 -0.09
N ALA A 172 -13.51 3.91 -0.53
CA ALA A 172 -13.02 5.07 0.19
C ALA A 172 -12.83 6.30 -0.72
N LEU A 173 -12.82 7.50 -0.12
CA LEU A 173 -12.52 8.74 -0.84
C LEU A 173 -11.02 8.97 -1.07
N GLY A 174 -10.17 8.17 -0.45
CA GLY A 174 -8.71 8.20 -0.62
C GLY A 174 -8.06 7.00 0.05
N HIS A 175 -6.92 6.61 -0.46
CA HIS A 175 -6.06 5.57 0.09
C HIS A 175 -4.71 6.19 0.42
N VAL A 176 -4.21 5.95 1.62
CA VAL A 176 -2.92 6.47 2.10
C VAL A 176 -2.02 5.31 2.42
N VAL A 177 -0.81 5.34 1.89
CA VAL A 177 0.27 4.40 2.22
C VAL A 177 1.39 5.19 2.85
N ILE A 178 1.85 4.76 4.02
CA ILE A 178 3.01 5.34 4.72
C ILE A 178 4.15 4.33 4.60
N ILE A 179 5.27 4.75 4.02
CA ILE A 179 6.44 3.92 3.73
C ILE A 179 7.60 4.32 4.62
#